data_ec7e44397fda5f3b3a96a0ffb1ae67e4
#
_entry.id   ec7e44397fda5f3b3a96a0ffb1ae67e4
#
_cell.length_a   1.000
_cell.length_b   1.000
_cell.length_c   1.000
_cell.angle_alpha   90.00
_cell.angle_beta   90.00
_cell.angle_gamma   90.00
#
_symmetry.space_group_name_H-M   'P 1'
#
loop_
_entity.id
_entity.type
_entity.pdbx_description
1 polymer ?
#
loop_
_entity_poly.entity_id
_entity_poly.type
_entity_poly.pdbx_seq_one_letter_code
_entity_poly.pdbx_strand_id
1 'polypeptide(L)'
;MNRKKGTHIIAGGFEYDRIVKPMLEYPGDRIIVLRDNGGKYPLSSSLAEYFLKKLKDFPVEIEEISIDIYNFDEVFLKMLELIKREIKERRVYVNISSAPKVTLVAMISSVFFMRGKGNIEIIYCKPEEYLIPRIIETLDRKMKSEFMDHGGGRGVKEYESIPIFPIEEITEIDMKILKILDEKNGAESIKELVEYMNKEEIVQRSSIQYRLERLEEKGLISKEREEKRVRLFITRVGEIYLKGGSQ
;
A
#
# COMPACT_ATOMS: atom_id res chain seq x y z
N MET A 1 -30.94 -15.45 -6.77
CA MET A 1 -29.58 -15.03 -7.21
C MET A 1 -28.74 -14.80 -5.97
N ASN A 2 -27.81 -15.67 -5.65
CA ASN A 2 -26.85 -15.44 -4.55
C ASN A 2 -25.96 -14.25 -4.96
N ARG A 3 -26.22 -13.06 -4.44
CA ARG A 3 -25.29 -11.95 -4.57
C ARG A 3 -23.98 -12.39 -3.92
N LYS A 4 -22.90 -12.43 -4.69
CA LYS A 4 -21.56 -12.69 -4.16
C LYS A 4 -21.32 -11.69 -3.04
N LYS A 5 -21.11 -12.19 -1.85
CA LYS A 5 -20.82 -11.39 -0.66
C LYS A 5 -19.52 -10.64 -0.86
N GLY A 6 -19.43 -9.43 -0.31
CA GLY A 6 -18.24 -8.57 -0.44
C GLY A 6 -17.37 -8.61 0.81
N THR A 7 -16.10 -8.26 0.66
CA THR A 7 -15.15 -8.04 1.76
C THR A 7 -14.78 -6.57 1.81
N HIS A 8 -14.94 -5.93 2.95
CA HIS A 8 -14.44 -4.57 3.21
C HIS A 8 -13.05 -4.65 3.83
N ILE A 9 -12.06 -4.01 3.22
CA ILE A 9 -10.73 -3.83 3.80
C ILE A 9 -10.64 -2.39 4.29
N ILE A 10 -10.35 -2.21 5.57
CA ILE A 10 -10.30 -0.91 6.24
C ILE A 10 -9.00 -0.76 7.02
N ALA A 11 -8.54 0.46 7.25
CA ALA A 11 -7.55 0.73 8.28
C ALA A 11 -8.25 1.09 9.59
N GLY A 12 -7.76 0.54 10.68
CA GLY A 12 -8.29 0.82 12.02
C GLY A 12 -8.18 2.30 12.36
N GLY A 13 -9.32 2.97 12.44
CA GLY A 13 -9.46 4.40 12.72
C GLY A 13 -10.58 4.67 13.70
N PHE A 14 -10.86 5.94 13.94
CA PHE A 14 -11.81 6.40 14.97
C PHE A 14 -13.21 6.69 14.41
N GLU A 15 -13.46 6.43 13.13
CA GLU A 15 -14.64 6.89 12.42
C GLU A 15 -15.63 5.75 12.14
N TYR A 16 -16.24 5.25 13.20
CA TYR A 16 -17.14 4.09 13.18
C TYR A 16 -18.24 4.18 12.09
N ASP A 17 -18.92 5.30 11.98
CA ASP A 17 -20.01 5.47 11.03
C ASP A 17 -19.54 5.34 9.57
N ARG A 18 -18.34 5.83 9.28
CA ARG A 18 -17.72 5.75 7.94
C ARG A 18 -17.22 4.35 7.58
N ILE A 19 -17.19 3.46 8.57
CA ILE A 19 -16.86 2.04 8.39
C ILE A 19 -18.14 1.23 8.20
N VAL A 20 -19.15 1.43 9.04
CA VAL A 20 -20.35 0.59 9.10
C VAL A 20 -21.40 1.01 8.07
N LYS A 21 -21.71 2.31 7.94
CA LYS A 21 -22.74 2.80 7.00
C LYS A 21 -22.49 2.37 5.54
N PRO A 22 -21.24 2.36 5.01
CA PRO A 22 -21.00 1.89 3.65
C PRO A 22 -21.41 0.44 3.38
N MET A 23 -21.49 -0.41 4.38
CA MET A 23 -21.90 -1.79 4.18
C MET A 23 -23.41 -1.92 3.80
N LEU A 24 -24.18 -0.86 3.98
CA LEU A 24 -25.57 -0.80 3.52
C LEU A 24 -25.64 -0.58 2.00
N GLU A 25 -24.73 0.22 1.44
CA GLU A 25 -24.66 0.55 0.01
C GLU A 25 -23.81 -0.48 -0.75
N TYR A 26 -22.74 -0.95 -0.12
CA TYR A 26 -21.76 -1.91 -0.63
C TYR A 26 -21.86 -3.22 0.16
N PRO A 27 -22.79 -4.11 -0.16
CA PRO A 27 -23.09 -5.26 0.68
C PRO A 27 -21.89 -6.19 0.85
N GLY A 28 -21.51 -6.42 2.10
CA GLY A 28 -20.45 -7.33 2.50
C GLY A 28 -20.82 -8.07 3.77
N ASP A 29 -20.21 -9.22 3.98
CA ASP A 29 -20.37 -10.04 5.19
C ASP A 29 -19.05 -10.27 5.92
N ARG A 30 -17.97 -9.60 5.43
CA ARG A 30 -16.63 -9.68 6.02
C ARG A 30 -15.96 -8.31 6.04
N ILE A 31 -15.29 -8.02 7.15
CA ILE A 31 -14.43 -6.85 7.31
C ILE A 31 -13.03 -7.33 7.68
N ILE A 32 -12.02 -6.86 6.96
CA ILE A 32 -10.61 -7.01 7.31
C ILE A 32 -10.11 -5.68 7.82
N VAL A 33 -9.63 -5.65 9.06
CA VAL A 33 -9.17 -4.45 9.74
C VAL A 33 -7.65 -4.47 9.82
N LEU A 34 -6.98 -3.57 9.10
CA LEU A 34 -5.57 -3.27 9.33
C LEU A 34 -5.46 -2.42 10.60
N ARG A 35 -4.77 -2.92 11.62
CA ARG A 35 -4.58 -2.22 12.88
C ARG A 35 -3.10 -2.00 13.15
N ASP A 36 -2.81 -0.89 13.82
CA ASP A 36 -1.46 -0.61 14.29
C ASP A 36 -0.98 -1.69 15.26
N ASN A 37 0.26 -2.13 15.10
CA ASN A 37 0.90 -3.10 15.99
C ASN A 37 1.31 -2.52 17.36
N GLY A 38 0.95 -1.26 17.65
CA GLY A 38 0.89 -0.69 18.99
C GLY A 38 2.14 0.06 19.46
N GLY A 39 3.10 0.33 18.57
CA GLY A 39 4.38 0.90 19.02
C GLY A 39 4.45 2.43 19.12
N LYS A 40 3.89 3.16 18.15
CA LYS A 40 4.20 4.59 17.99
C LYS A 40 3.25 5.56 18.70
N TYR A 41 1.97 5.22 18.82
CA TYR A 41 0.93 6.13 19.32
C TYR A 41 -0.06 5.44 20.29
N PRO A 42 0.28 5.26 21.58
CA PRO A 42 -0.52 4.49 22.54
C PRO A 42 -1.96 4.98 22.70
N LEU A 43 -2.20 6.30 22.70
CA LEU A 43 -3.55 6.86 22.80
C LEU A 43 -4.39 6.55 21.56
N SER A 44 -3.79 6.58 20.37
CA SER A 44 -4.47 6.18 19.14
C SER A 44 -4.84 4.71 19.16
N SER A 45 -3.97 3.85 19.68
CA SER A 45 -4.20 2.41 19.80
C SER A 45 -5.37 2.10 20.73
N SER A 46 -5.47 2.75 21.89
CA SER A 46 -6.58 2.52 22.85
C SER A 46 -7.93 2.97 22.28
N LEU A 47 -7.97 4.09 21.55
CA LEU A 47 -9.18 4.55 20.86
C LEU A 47 -9.56 3.60 19.74
N ALA A 48 -8.61 3.13 18.94
CA ALA A 48 -8.85 2.16 17.89
C ALA A 48 -9.41 0.84 18.44
N GLU A 49 -8.91 0.37 19.58
CA GLU A 49 -9.45 -0.81 20.26
C GLU A 49 -10.91 -0.62 20.72
N TYR A 50 -11.25 0.55 21.25
CA TYR A 50 -12.62 0.85 21.62
C TYR A 50 -13.57 0.75 20.40
N PHE A 51 -13.18 1.35 19.28
CA PHE A 51 -13.99 1.29 18.05
C PHE A 51 -14.04 -0.10 17.45
N LEU A 52 -12.95 -0.85 17.52
CA LEU A 52 -12.92 -2.24 17.07
C LEU A 52 -13.84 -3.13 17.90
N LYS A 53 -13.85 -2.94 19.24
CA LYS A 53 -14.79 -3.65 20.10
C LYS A 53 -16.24 -3.36 19.73
N LYS A 54 -16.57 -2.10 19.47
CA LYS A 54 -17.90 -1.70 18.99
C LYS A 54 -18.23 -2.30 17.62
N LEU A 55 -17.22 -2.46 16.75
CA LEU A 55 -17.42 -3.09 15.45
C LEU A 55 -17.76 -4.58 15.55
N LYS A 56 -17.25 -5.28 16.59
CA LYS A 56 -17.56 -6.71 16.83
C LYS A 56 -19.02 -6.99 17.18
N ASP A 57 -19.77 -5.97 17.55
CA ASP A 57 -21.22 -6.10 17.76
C ASP A 57 -22.00 -6.13 16.43
N PHE A 58 -21.33 -5.85 15.31
CA PHE A 58 -21.94 -5.88 13.98
C PHE A 58 -21.96 -7.33 13.44
N PRO A 59 -23.05 -7.78 12.81
CA PRO A 59 -23.23 -9.19 12.42
C PRO A 59 -22.46 -9.55 11.14
N VAL A 60 -21.13 -9.37 11.16
CA VAL A 60 -20.22 -9.68 10.05
C VAL A 60 -18.98 -10.40 10.58
N GLU A 61 -18.33 -11.16 9.71
CA GLU A 61 -17.02 -11.74 10.03
C GLU A 61 -15.96 -10.64 10.11
N ILE A 62 -15.17 -10.61 11.17
CA ILE A 62 -14.09 -9.64 11.36
C ILE A 62 -12.75 -10.35 11.46
N GLU A 63 -11.83 -9.98 10.57
CA GLU A 63 -10.43 -10.40 10.61
C GLU A 63 -9.56 -9.20 10.97
N GLU A 64 -8.73 -9.34 12.00
CA GLU A 64 -7.78 -8.30 12.43
C GLU A 64 -6.38 -8.64 11.94
N ILE A 65 -5.72 -7.70 11.27
CA ILE A 65 -4.35 -7.80 10.79
C ILE A 65 -3.50 -6.74 11.49
N SER A 66 -2.56 -7.18 12.32
CA SER A 66 -1.65 -6.29 13.05
C SER A 66 -0.40 -6.03 12.21
N ILE A 67 -0.16 -4.75 11.86
CA ILE A 67 0.98 -4.28 11.04
C ILE A 67 1.39 -2.87 11.48
N ASP A 68 2.57 -2.39 11.06
CA ASP A 68 2.88 -0.96 11.15
C ASP A 68 2.10 -0.19 10.07
N ILE A 69 0.91 0.35 10.46
CA ILE A 69 0.07 1.10 9.52
C ILE A 69 0.70 2.42 9.05
N TYR A 70 1.79 2.86 9.67
CA TYR A 70 2.56 4.05 9.27
C TYR A 70 3.75 3.72 8.37
N ASN A 71 3.93 2.45 7.99
CA ASN A 71 4.93 1.98 7.04
C ASN A 71 4.25 1.72 5.69
N PHE A 72 4.60 2.52 4.67
CA PHE A 72 4.02 2.41 3.33
C PHE A 72 4.21 1.01 2.73
N ASP A 73 5.45 0.48 2.76
CA ASP A 73 5.80 -0.78 2.10
C ASP A 73 5.06 -1.97 2.73
N GLU A 74 4.98 -1.98 4.07
CA GLU A 74 4.29 -3.05 4.81
C GLU A 74 2.79 -3.04 4.51
N VAL A 75 2.15 -1.85 4.55
CA VAL A 75 0.73 -1.71 4.21
C VAL A 75 0.48 -2.09 2.75
N PHE A 76 1.29 -1.58 1.82
CA PHE A 76 1.13 -1.84 0.39
C PHE A 76 1.20 -3.35 0.08
N LEU A 77 2.25 -4.04 0.56
CA LEU A 77 2.44 -5.47 0.33
C LEU A 77 1.31 -6.30 0.99
N LYS A 78 0.92 -5.96 2.22
CA LYS A 78 -0.19 -6.63 2.89
C LYS A 78 -1.51 -6.42 2.15
N MET A 79 -1.78 -5.23 1.66
CA MET A 79 -2.96 -4.96 0.84
C MET A 79 -2.98 -5.80 -0.44
N LEU A 80 -1.83 -5.95 -1.13
CA LEU A 80 -1.75 -6.82 -2.32
C LEU A 80 -2.09 -8.27 -1.98
N GLU A 81 -1.53 -8.81 -0.88
CA GLU A 81 -1.84 -10.16 -0.40
C GLU A 81 -3.34 -10.34 -0.14
N LEU A 82 -3.93 -9.41 0.64
CA LEU A 82 -5.35 -9.46 1.00
C LEU A 82 -6.26 -9.33 -0.21
N ILE A 83 -6.00 -8.37 -1.09
CA ILE A 83 -6.78 -8.18 -2.31
C ILE A 83 -6.71 -9.45 -3.17
N LYS A 84 -5.52 -10.01 -3.42
CA LYS A 84 -5.35 -11.24 -4.21
C LYS A 84 -6.10 -12.42 -3.61
N ARG A 85 -6.13 -12.54 -2.28
CA ARG A 85 -6.86 -13.58 -1.58
C ARG A 85 -8.36 -13.42 -1.78
N GLU A 86 -8.90 -12.24 -1.53
CA GLU A 86 -10.33 -12.00 -1.48
C GLU A 86 -10.99 -11.94 -2.88
N ILE A 87 -10.31 -11.39 -3.90
CA ILE A 87 -10.89 -11.28 -5.26
C ILE A 87 -11.18 -12.62 -5.93
N LYS A 88 -10.63 -13.73 -5.43
CA LYS A 88 -10.89 -15.08 -5.96
C LYS A 88 -12.35 -15.49 -5.81
N GLU A 89 -12.99 -15.05 -4.74
CA GLU A 89 -14.33 -15.47 -4.37
C GLU A 89 -15.32 -14.34 -4.15
N ARG A 90 -14.81 -13.10 -3.89
CA ARG A 90 -15.59 -11.98 -3.38
C ARG A 90 -15.30 -10.70 -4.16
N ARG A 91 -16.23 -9.75 -4.09
CA ARG A 91 -15.96 -8.36 -4.43
C ARG A 91 -15.18 -7.72 -3.27
N VAL A 92 -14.18 -6.92 -3.59
CA VAL A 92 -13.35 -6.25 -2.59
C VAL A 92 -13.67 -4.76 -2.57
N TYR A 93 -14.00 -4.25 -1.41
CA TYR A 93 -14.22 -2.84 -1.13
C TYR A 93 -13.09 -2.31 -0.25
N VAL A 94 -12.26 -1.45 -0.79
CA VAL A 94 -11.17 -0.80 -0.03
C VAL A 94 -11.68 0.54 0.49
N ASN A 95 -12.06 0.56 1.77
CA ASN A 95 -12.58 1.76 2.40
C ASN A 95 -11.44 2.57 3.03
N ILE A 96 -11.11 3.69 2.39
CA ILE A 96 -10.01 4.58 2.78
C ILE A 96 -10.42 5.70 3.74
N SER A 97 -11.67 5.72 4.19
CA SER A 97 -12.28 6.87 4.87
C SER A 97 -11.64 7.23 6.20
N SER A 98 -11.13 6.25 6.96
CA SER A 98 -10.54 6.44 8.29
C SER A 98 -9.03 6.18 8.33
N ALA A 99 -8.41 5.96 7.17
CA ALA A 99 -7.00 5.60 7.10
C ALA A 99 -6.07 6.80 7.42
N PRO A 100 -4.97 6.59 8.16
CA PRO A 100 -3.88 7.55 8.24
C PRO A 100 -3.35 7.90 6.84
N LYS A 101 -2.73 9.07 6.67
CA LYS A 101 -2.34 9.56 5.33
C LYS A 101 -1.42 8.60 4.58
N VAL A 102 -0.40 8.04 5.23
CA VAL A 102 0.53 7.07 4.60
C VAL A 102 -0.21 5.79 4.23
N THR A 103 -1.02 5.26 5.15
CA THR A 103 -1.87 4.08 4.93
C THR A 103 -2.84 4.30 3.77
N LEU A 104 -3.48 5.47 3.72
CA LEU A 104 -4.41 5.83 2.64
C LEU A 104 -3.72 5.76 1.27
N VAL A 105 -2.52 6.36 1.16
CA VAL A 105 -1.75 6.33 -0.10
C VAL A 105 -1.37 4.89 -0.47
N ALA A 106 -0.91 4.08 0.49
CA ALA A 106 -0.56 2.68 0.27
C ALA A 106 -1.76 1.84 -0.19
N MET A 107 -2.94 2.03 0.45
CA MET A 107 -4.18 1.34 0.07
C MET A 107 -4.61 1.71 -1.35
N ILE A 108 -4.60 2.99 -1.72
CA ILE A 108 -4.93 3.44 -3.08
C ILE A 108 -3.93 2.87 -4.09
N SER A 109 -2.63 2.97 -3.81
CA SER A 109 -1.57 2.47 -4.69
C SER A 109 -1.71 0.96 -4.94
N SER A 110 -2.06 0.18 -3.91
CA SER A 110 -2.27 -1.27 -4.04
C SER A 110 -3.46 -1.61 -4.95
N VAL A 111 -4.55 -0.84 -4.89
CA VAL A 111 -5.70 -1.01 -5.80
C VAL A 111 -5.32 -0.68 -7.23
N PHE A 112 -4.59 0.41 -7.46
CA PHE A 112 -4.11 0.73 -8.80
C PHE A 112 -3.16 -0.33 -9.35
N PHE A 113 -2.29 -0.89 -8.52
CA PHE A 113 -1.40 -1.99 -8.89
C PHE A 113 -2.18 -3.26 -9.28
N MET A 114 -3.32 -3.50 -8.63
CA MET A 114 -4.22 -4.64 -8.91
C MET A 114 -5.28 -4.34 -9.97
N ARG A 115 -5.19 -3.20 -10.67
CA ARG A 115 -6.16 -2.80 -11.69
C ARG A 115 -6.35 -3.88 -12.76
N GLY A 116 -7.60 -4.19 -13.06
CA GLY A 116 -7.96 -5.21 -14.06
C GLY A 116 -7.85 -6.67 -13.61
N LYS A 117 -7.35 -6.94 -12.39
CA LYS A 117 -7.18 -8.31 -11.88
C LYS A 117 -8.39 -8.86 -11.12
N GLY A 118 -9.43 -8.06 -10.92
CA GLY A 118 -10.64 -8.49 -10.20
C GLY A 118 -11.62 -7.37 -9.96
N ASN A 119 -12.67 -7.67 -9.20
CA ASN A 119 -13.71 -6.71 -8.89
C ASN A 119 -13.37 -5.97 -7.57
N ILE A 120 -12.68 -4.85 -7.72
CA ILE A 120 -12.18 -4.03 -6.60
C ILE A 120 -12.74 -2.62 -6.74
N GLU A 121 -13.26 -2.07 -5.66
CA GLU A 121 -13.74 -0.68 -5.58
C GLU A 121 -13.07 0.06 -4.42
N ILE A 122 -12.71 1.32 -4.63
CA ILE A 122 -12.26 2.23 -3.56
C ILE A 122 -13.46 2.99 -3.05
N ILE A 123 -13.67 2.99 -1.74
CA ILE A 123 -14.76 3.72 -1.08
C ILE A 123 -14.17 4.84 -0.24
N TYR A 124 -14.71 6.04 -0.43
CA TYR A 124 -14.49 7.18 0.44
C TYR A 124 -15.83 7.79 0.87
N CYS A 125 -16.09 7.77 2.16
CA CYS A 125 -17.31 8.34 2.75
C CYS A 125 -17.01 9.71 3.32
N LYS A 126 -17.70 10.73 2.82
CA LYS A 126 -17.65 12.06 3.42
C LYS A 126 -18.40 12.03 4.75
N PRO A 127 -17.84 12.59 5.85
CA PRO A 127 -18.59 12.75 7.08
C PRO A 127 -19.67 13.82 6.89
N GLU A 128 -20.76 13.73 7.64
CA GLU A 128 -21.78 14.78 7.72
C GLU A 128 -21.18 16.02 8.40
N GLU A 129 -20.33 15.80 9.41
CA GLU A 129 -19.64 16.84 10.16
C GLU A 129 -18.26 16.37 10.58
N TYR A 130 -17.26 17.25 10.53
CA TYR A 130 -15.96 17.04 11.16
C TYR A 130 -16.00 17.56 12.60
N LEU A 131 -15.83 16.65 13.57
CA LEU A 131 -15.89 17.01 15.00
C LEU A 131 -14.66 17.76 15.51
N ILE A 132 -13.52 17.70 14.78
CA ILE A 132 -12.26 18.34 15.20
C ILE A 132 -12.44 19.83 15.52
N PRO A 133 -13.11 20.67 14.68
CA PRO A 133 -13.30 22.06 14.99
C PRO A 133 -14.02 22.30 16.33
N ARG A 134 -15.05 21.50 16.61
CA ARG A 134 -15.78 21.58 17.89
C ARG A 134 -14.96 21.13 19.08
N ILE A 135 -14.14 20.08 18.92
CA ILE A 135 -13.24 19.61 19.96
C ILE A 135 -12.23 20.71 20.31
N ILE A 136 -11.66 21.40 19.30
CA ILE A 136 -10.70 22.49 19.50
C ILE A 136 -11.31 23.63 20.32
N GLU A 137 -12.61 23.94 20.14
CA GLU A 137 -13.30 24.97 20.91
C GLU A 137 -13.37 24.63 22.41
N THR A 138 -13.36 23.34 22.76
CA THR A 138 -13.44 22.84 24.14
C THR A 138 -12.06 22.69 24.80
N LEU A 139 -10.96 22.80 24.05
CA LEU A 139 -9.59 22.71 24.58
C LEU A 139 -9.29 23.87 25.53
N ASP A 140 -8.48 23.59 26.56
CA ASP A 140 -7.90 24.64 27.38
C ASP A 140 -7.01 25.60 26.57
N ARG A 141 -6.72 26.78 27.16
CA ARG A 141 -6.00 27.85 26.47
C ARG A 141 -4.62 27.41 25.95
N LYS A 142 -3.93 26.55 26.70
CA LYS A 142 -2.58 26.07 26.34
C LYS A 142 -2.64 25.11 25.13
N MET A 143 -3.50 24.11 25.19
CA MET A 143 -3.70 23.15 24.11
C MET A 143 -4.22 23.84 22.85
N LYS A 144 -5.12 24.78 23.00
CA LYS A 144 -5.65 25.57 21.88
C LYS A 144 -4.55 26.39 21.20
N SER A 145 -3.68 27.05 21.97
CA SER A 145 -2.53 27.80 21.43
C SER A 145 -1.57 26.85 20.69
N GLU A 146 -1.21 25.72 21.29
CA GLU A 146 -0.32 24.73 20.66
C GLU A 146 -0.90 24.19 19.35
N PHE A 147 -2.22 23.92 19.31
CA PHE A 147 -2.89 23.52 18.08
C PHE A 147 -2.88 24.62 17.01
N MET A 148 -3.08 25.87 17.39
CA MET A 148 -3.06 27.00 16.45
C MET A 148 -1.67 27.25 15.87
N ASP A 149 -0.60 26.97 16.65
CA ASP A 149 0.78 27.14 16.22
C ASP A 149 1.26 25.98 15.31
N HIS A 150 0.81 24.74 15.55
CA HIS A 150 1.36 23.55 14.91
C HIS A 150 0.35 22.70 14.16
N GLY A 151 -0.95 22.94 14.33
CA GLY A 151 -2.01 22.08 13.79
C GLY A 151 -2.09 20.72 14.49
N GLY A 152 -2.51 19.70 13.74
CA GLY A 152 -2.69 18.34 14.27
C GLY A 152 -1.40 17.53 14.44
N GLY A 153 -0.21 18.13 14.18
CA GLY A 153 1.08 17.47 14.33
C GLY A 153 2.19 18.49 14.58
N ARG A 154 3.11 18.17 15.47
CA ARG A 154 4.23 19.04 15.83
C ARG A 154 5.55 18.53 15.30
N GLY A 155 6.28 19.41 14.57
CA GLY A 155 7.59 19.13 14.01
C GLY A 155 7.55 18.08 12.87
N VAL A 156 8.72 17.77 12.34
CA VAL A 156 8.94 16.72 11.32
C VAL A 156 10.00 15.78 11.87
N LYS A 157 9.66 14.51 11.99
CA LYS A 157 10.59 13.48 12.45
C LYS A 157 11.47 12.96 11.31
N GLU A 158 10.85 12.67 10.19
CA GLU A 158 11.49 12.05 9.04
C GLU A 158 10.76 12.44 7.75
N TYR A 159 11.47 12.37 6.64
CA TYR A 159 10.90 12.52 5.30
C TYR A 159 10.91 11.17 4.61
N GLU A 160 9.79 10.79 4.02
CA GLU A 160 9.66 9.57 3.25
C GLU A 160 9.19 9.90 1.82
N SER A 161 9.91 9.37 0.84
CA SER A 161 9.47 9.42 -0.56
C SER A 161 8.53 8.27 -0.84
N ILE A 162 7.31 8.56 -1.26
CA ILE A 162 6.30 7.56 -1.60
C ILE A 162 6.59 7.02 -3.01
N PRO A 163 6.68 5.69 -3.17
CA PRO A 163 6.89 5.07 -4.47
C PRO A 163 5.77 5.38 -5.46
N ILE A 164 6.14 5.69 -6.70
CA ILE A 164 5.22 5.84 -7.84
C ILE A 164 5.37 4.59 -8.71
N PHE A 165 4.29 3.80 -8.82
CA PHE A 165 4.31 2.58 -9.61
C PHE A 165 3.92 2.86 -11.06
N PRO A 166 4.61 2.22 -12.03
CA PRO A 166 4.25 2.35 -13.43
C PRO A 166 2.86 1.75 -13.69
N ILE A 167 2.07 2.42 -14.54
CA ILE A 167 0.72 1.99 -14.93
C ILE A 167 0.79 0.91 -16.02
N GLU A 168 1.89 0.85 -16.77
CA GLU A 168 2.11 -0.10 -17.86
C GLU A 168 2.48 -1.49 -17.33
N GLU A 169 2.07 -2.52 -18.08
CA GLU A 169 2.42 -3.89 -17.76
C GLU A 169 3.94 -4.12 -17.83
N ILE A 170 4.45 -4.83 -16.84
CA ILE A 170 5.80 -5.36 -16.78
C ILE A 170 5.75 -6.80 -17.27
N THR A 171 6.57 -7.15 -18.25
CA THR A 171 6.57 -8.49 -18.84
C THR A 171 7.27 -9.50 -17.94
N GLU A 172 7.08 -10.80 -18.19
CA GLU A 172 7.78 -11.87 -17.46
C GLU A 172 9.30 -11.74 -17.54
N ILE A 173 9.84 -11.31 -18.69
CA ILE A 173 11.28 -11.10 -18.85
C ILE A 173 11.75 -9.91 -18.00
N ASP A 174 10.96 -8.84 -17.93
CA ASP A 174 11.25 -7.70 -17.08
C ASP A 174 11.26 -8.11 -15.59
N MET A 175 10.32 -8.96 -15.18
CA MET A 175 10.29 -9.52 -13.82
C MET A 175 11.49 -10.40 -13.53
N LYS A 176 11.96 -11.21 -14.50
CA LYS A 176 13.19 -11.98 -14.36
C LYS A 176 14.42 -11.07 -14.18
N ILE A 177 14.51 -9.96 -14.93
CA ILE A 177 15.58 -8.97 -14.77
C ILE A 177 15.58 -8.40 -13.36
N LEU A 178 14.43 -7.94 -12.87
CA LEU A 178 14.29 -7.40 -11.50
C LEU A 178 14.71 -8.43 -10.45
N LYS A 179 14.27 -9.69 -10.60
CA LYS A 179 14.59 -10.78 -9.69
C LYS A 179 16.10 -11.04 -9.62
N ILE A 180 16.78 -11.11 -10.78
CA ILE A 180 18.23 -11.31 -10.83
C ILE A 180 18.98 -10.16 -10.17
N LEU A 181 18.56 -8.90 -10.41
CA LEU A 181 19.17 -7.73 -9.80
C LEU A 181 18.96 -7.70 -8.27
N ASP A 182 17.81 -8.13 -7.78
CA ASP A 182 17.53 -8.26 -6.36
C ASP A 182 18.38 -9.36 -5.71
N GLU A 183 18.39 -10.57 -6.25
CA GLU A 183 19.15 -11.73 -5.73
C GLU A 183 20.66 -11.55 -5.76
N LYS A 184 21.18 -10.76 -6.72
CA LYS A 184 22.62 -10.52 -6.91
C LYS A 184 23.11 -9.20 -6.32
N ASN A 185 22.22 -8.41 -5.71
CA ASN A 185 22.51 -7.04 -5.27
C ASN A 185 23.04 -6.15 -6.41
N GLY A 186 22.53 -6.34 -7.62
CA GLY A 186 22.91 -5.61 -8.82
C GLY A 186 23.69 -6.44 -9.84
N ALA A 187 24.16 -5.78 -10.91
CA ALA A 187 25.05 -6.33 -11.91
C ALA A 187 26.09 -5.28 -12.31
N GLU A 188 27.37 -5.68 -12.39
CA GLU A 188 28.50 -4.80 -12.74
C GLU A 188 28.49 -4.38 -14.21
N SER A 189 27.72 -5.06 -15.06
CA SER A 189 27.55 -4.72 -16.46
C SER A 189 26.33 -5.38 -17.09
N ILE A 190 25.88 -4.85 -18.23
CA ILE A 190 24.83 -5.48 -19.05
C ILE A 190 25.26 -6.89 -19.52
N LYS A 191 26.57 -7.09 -19.75
CA LYS A 191 27.11 -8.39 -20.16
C LYS A 191 26.92 -9.42 -19.06
N GLU A 192 27.22 -9.08 -17.83
CA GLU A 192 27.06 -9.94 -16.67
C GLU A 192 25.59 -10.29 -16.44
N LEU A 193 24.67 -9.31 -16.55
CA LEU A 193 23.25 -9.58 -16.46
C LEU A 193 22.78 -10.56 -17.53
N VAL A 194 23.25 -10.41 -18.77
CA VAL A 194 22.94 -11.35 -19.86
C VAL A 194 23.49 -12.74 -19.57
N GLU A 195 24.68 -12.85 -18.98
CA GLU A 195 25.26 -14.14 -18.56
C GLU A 195 24.41 -14.81 -17.46
N TYR A 196 23.90 -14.06 -16.51
CA TYR A 196 22.97 -14.58 -15.50
C TYR A 196 21.67 -15.09 -16.14
N MET A 197 21.10 -14.32 -17.07
CA MET A 197 19.84 -14.68 -17.75
C MET A 197 20.02 -15.90 -18.66
N ASN A 198 21.14 -16.00 -19.40
CA ASN A 198 21.40 -17.08 -20.34
C ASN A 198 21.64 -18.46 -19.69
N LYS A 199 21.73 -18.53 -18.36
CA LYS A 199 21.71 -19.81 -17.63
C LYS A 199 20.35 -20.49 -17.69
N GLU A 200 19.29 -19.72 -17.89
CA GLU A 200 17.91 -20.20 -17.92
C GLU A 200 17.27 -20.17 -19.32
N GLU A 201 17.65 -19.20 -20.15
CA GLU A 201 17.03 -18.96 -21.46
C GLU A 201 17.96 -18.13 -22.36
N ILE A 202 18.06 -18.47 -23.64
CA ILE A 202 18.88 -17.73 -24.60
C ILE A 202 18.24 -16.38 -24.90
N VAL A 203 18.84 -15.29 -24.39
CA VAL A 203 18.34 -13.93 -24.59
C VAL A 203 19.35 -13.08 -25.35
N GLN A 204 18.88 -12.35 -26.37
CA GLN A 204 19.75 -11.46 -27.15
C GLN A 204 20.08 -10.18 -26.37
N ARG A 205 21.35 -9.78 -26.35
CA ARG A 205 21.84 -8.58 -25.65
C ARG A 205 21.09 -7.29 -26.01
N SER A 206 20.74 -7.12 -27.29
CA SER A 206 20.00 -5.95 -27.77
C SER A 206 18.58 -5.87 -27.16
N SER A 207 17.91 -7.01 -27.00
CA SER A 207 16.60 -7.09 -26.35
C SER A 207 16.69 -6.68 -24.88
N ILE A 208 17.73 -7.15 -24.17
CA ILE A 208 17.94 -6.77 -22.76
C ILE A 208 18.23 -5.28 -22.63
N GLN A 209 19.05 -4.70 -23.51
CA GLN A 209 19.36 -3.27 -23.45
C GLN A 209 18.10 -2.41 -23.61
N TYR A 210 17.23 -2.72 -24.55
CA TYR A 210 15.93 -2.01 -24.72
C TYR A 210 15.06 -2.14 -23.47
N ARG A 211 15.00 -3.32 -22.85
CA ARG A 211 14.21 -3.54 -21.64
C ARG A 211 14.77 -2.76 -20.45
N LEU A 212 16.11 -2.71 -20.31
CA LEU A 212 16.77 -1.93 -19.26
C LEU A 212 16.51 -0.42 -19.40
N GLU A 213 16.40 0.10 -20.62
CA GLU A 213 16.00 1.50 -20.84
C GLU A 213 14.58 1.73 -20.34
N ARG A 214 13.64 0.87 -20.72
CA ARG A 214 12.24 0.95 -20.26
C ARG A 214 12.08 0.77 -18.74
N LEU A 215 12.84 -0.14 -18.15
CA LEU A 215 12.78 -0.34 -16.68
C LEU A 215 13.36 0.86 -15.92
N GLU A 216 14.39 1.50 -16.47
CA GLU A 216 14.95 2.75 -15.92
C GLU A 216 13.96 3.91 -16.05
N GLU A 217 13.34 4.11 -17.22
CA GLU A 217 12.28 5.11 -17.44
C GLU A 217 11.09 4.92 -16.49
N LYS A 218 10.76 3.66 -16.16
CA LYS A 218 9.73 3.31 -15.17
C LYS A 218 10.19 3.44 -13.72
N GLY A 219 11.45 3.80 -13.48
CA GLY A 219 12.02 3.95 -12.14
C GLY A 219 12.16 2.64 -11.37
N LEU A 220 12.14 1.48 -12.04
CA LEU A 220 12.26 0.15 -11.41
C LEU A 220 13.72 -0.27 -11.22
N ILE A 221 14.61 0.27 -12.03
CA ILE A 221 16.06 0.09 -11.90
C ILE A 221 16.77 1.44 -11.98
N SER A 222 17.99 1.48 -11.50
CA SER A 222 18.92 2.61 -11.69
C SER A 222 20.17 2.14 -12.39
N LYS A 223 20.80 3.05 -13.17
CA LYS A 223 22.08 2.83 -13.84
C LYS A 223 23.12 3.80 -13.31
N GLU A 224 24.19 3.28 -12.77
CA GLU A 224 25.36 4.06 -12.40
C GLU A 224 26.41 3.91 -13.50
N ARG A 225 26.86 5.04 -14.07
CA ARG A 225 27.86 5.08 -15.13
C ARG A 225 29.21 5.48 -14.56
N GLU A 226 30.16 4.55 -14.55
CA GLU A 226 31.56 4.81 -14.23
C GLU A 226 32.43 4.59 -15.48
N GLU A 227 32.94 5.67 -16.07
CA GLU A 227 33.76 5.69 -17.30
C GLU A 227 33.19 4.82 -18.43
N LYS A 228 33.62 3.53 -18.54
CA LYS A 228 33.18 2.57 -19.57
C LYS A 228 32.26 1.47 -19.05
N ARG A 229 31.92 1.48 -17.75
CA ARG A 229 31.03 0.48 -17.11
C ARG A 229 29.70 1.07 -16.75
N VAL A 230 28.68 0.26 -16.89
CA VAL A 230 27.33 0.61 -16.46
C VAL A 230 26.90 -0.43 -15.45
N ARG A 231 26.86 -0.06 -14.18
CA ARG A 231 26.29 -0.87 -13.10
C ARG A 231 24.79 -0.73 -13.06
N LEU A 232 24.11 -1.81 -12.74
CA LEU A 232 22.65 -1.91 -12.72
C LEU A 232 22.19 -2.28 -11.32
N PHE A 233 21.22 -1.54 -10.78
CA PHE A 233 20.65 -1.82 -9.47
C PHE A 233 19.13 -1.79 -9.55
N ILE A 234 18.49 -2.65 -8.76
CA ILE A 234 17.05 -2.53 -8.52
C ILE A 234 16.79 -1.33 -7.61
N THR A 235 15.73 -0.56 -7.88
CA THR A 235 15.32 0.51 -6.99
C THR A 235 14.35 0.00 -5.93
N ARG A 236 14.10 0.79 -4.85
CA ARG A 236 13.04 0.49 -3.88
C ARG A 236 11.70 0.20 -4.57
N VAL A 237 11.34 0.98 -5.60
CA VAL A 237 10.11 0.77 -6.38
C VAL A 237 10.13 -0.57 -7.08
N GLY A 238 11.27 -0.94 -7.68
CA GLY A 238 11.49 -2.24 -8.32
C GLY A 238 11.36 -3.41 -7.35
N GLU A 239 11.95 -3.32 -6.15
CA GLU A 239 11.85 -4.35 -5.11
C GLU A 239 10.40 -4.56 -4.66
N ILE A 240 9.67 -3.48 -4.37
CA ILE A 240 8.26 -3.54 -3.97
C ILE A 240 7.44 -4.15 -5.11
N TYR A 241 7.70 -3.73 -6.36
CA TYR A 241 7.02 -4.26 -7.54
C TYR A 241 7.26 -5.76 -7.70
N LEU A 242 8.52 -6.21 -7.53
CA LEU A 242 8.90 -7.63 -7.58
C LEU A 242 8.16 -8.45 -6.51
N LYS A 243 8.19 -8.01 -5.25
CA LYS A 243 7.49 -8.66 -4.13
C LYS A 243 5.96 -8.71 -4.36
N GLY A 244 5.39 -7.65 -4.90
CA GLY A 244 3.96 -7.57 -5.22
C GLY A 244 3.55 -8.42 -6.43
N GLY A 245 4.43 -8.61 -7.41
CA GLY A 245 4.20 -9.40 -8.63
C GLY A 245 4.44 -10.90 -8.49
N SER A 246 5.30 -11.29 -7.54
CA SER A 246 5.77 -12.69 -7.37
C SER A 246 4.85 -13.59 -6.55
N GLN A 247 3.70 -13.07 -6.07
CA GLN A 247 2.74 -13.84 -5.26
C GLN A 247 1.56 -14.37 -6.09
#